data_944ee3e2018295970d8f3491654fc64a
#
_entry.id   944ee3e2018295970d8f3491654fc64a
#
_cell.length_a   1.000
_cell.length_b   1.000
_cell.length_c   1.000
_cell.angle_alpha   90.00
_cell.angle_beta   90.00
_cell.angle_gamma   90.00
#
_symmetry.space_group_name_H-M   'P 1'
#
loop_
_entity.id
_entity.type
_entity.pdbx_description
1 polymer ?
#
loop_
_entity_poly.entity_id
_entity_poly.type
_entity_poly.pdbx_seq_one_letter_code
_entity_poly.pdbx_strand_id
1 'polypeptide(L)'
;MLLKVDVLVSGTVPAILAAKQATKTTPIVMVTNVDPVATGLVDSFARPGGNITGLTRLTKDLNGKRLELFKELVPGMSHVGVLWETEAVVASIGPIGVKEYEAAAREMKIGFQSLEVSGHNPDFEGAFQAAAKGRVNALITVRTAVLNRYAKQIAELATKNRLPSMHEGSEHVEAGGLVSYAASPHESFRRAAYYVDRILKKGAKPADLPVETPTKFELVINLKTAKQIGLTIPESVLYRADRVIK
;
A
#
# COMPACT_ATOMS: atom_id res chain seq x y z
N MET A 1 -29.62 7.46 2.51
CA MET A 1 -28.93 6.34 3.17
C MET A 1 -29.99 5.41 3.74
N LEU A 2 -30.12 4.21 3.18
CA LEU A 2 -31.20 3.26 3.55
C LEU A 2 -30.94 2.57 4.90
N LEU A 3 -29.68 2.46 5.32
CA LEU A 3 -29.31 1.86 6.61
C LEU A 3 -29.05 2.96 7.63
N LYS A 4 -29.78 2.94 8.74
CA LYS A 4 -29.53 3.80 9.90
C LYS A 4 -28.35 3.22 10.67
N VAL A 5 -27.14 3.67 10.33
CA VAL A 5 -25.90 3.27 11.02
C VAL A 5 -25.37 4.45 11.83
N ASP A 6 -24.80 4.16 12.98
CA ASP A 6 -24.28 5.18 13.91
C ASP A 6 -22.85 5.61 13.53
N VAL A 7 -22.07 4.73 12.92
CA VAL A 7 -20.70 4.99 12.44
C VAL A 7 -20.43 4.15 11.18
N LEU A 8 -19.70 4.72 10.22
CA LEU A 8 -19.16 4.03 9.06
C LEU A 8 -17.66 3.80 9.25
N VAL A 9 -17.19 2.58 8.96
CA VAL A 9 -15.74 2.29 8.86
C VAL A 9 -15.43 1.94 7.43
N SER A 10 -14.43 2.61 6.82
CA SER A 10 -14.10 2.41 5.41
C SER A 10 -12.59 2.38 5.17
N GLY A 11 -12.15 1.39 4.39
CA GLY A 11 -10.73 1.12 4.11
C GLY A 11 -10.27 1.47 2.69
N THR A 12 -11.14 2.00 1.84
CA THR A 12 -10.77 2.36 0.46
C THR A 12 -11.20 3.78 0.13
N VAL A 13 -10.39 4.50 -0.64
CA VAL A 13 -10.67 5.90 -1.02
C VAL A 13 -12.01 6.05 -1.71
N PRO A 14 -12.39 5.23 -2.72
CA PRO A 14 -13.69 5.34 -3.36
C PRO A 14 -14.86 5.21 -2.37
N ALA A 15 -14.77 4.26 -1.43
CA ALA A 15 -15.82 4.05 -0.45
C ALA A 15 -15.89 5.21 0.58
N ILE A 16 -14.75 5.78 0.97
CA ILE A 16 -14.69 6.95 1.85
C ILE A 16 -15.30 8.16 1.16
N LEU A 17 -14.99 8.41 -0.11
CA LEU A 17 -15.55 9.51 -0.91
C LEU A 17 -17.06 9.35 -1.09
N ALA A 18 -17.53 8.14 -1.42
CA ALA A 18 -18.96 7.85 -1.53
C ALA A 18 -19.69 8.09 -0.20
N ALA A 19 -19.11 7.67 0.92
CA ALA A 19 -19.64 7.94 2.25
C ALA A 19 -19.66 9.44 2.56
N LYS A 20 -18.60 10.19 2.23
CA LYS A 20 -18.52 11.65 2.39
C LYS A 20 -19.61 12.39 1.62
N GLN A 21 -19.95 11.89 0.43
CA GLN A 21 -21.04 12.44 -0.38
C GLN A 21 -22.42 12.10 0.20
N ALA A 22 -22.59 10.87 0.69
CA ALA A 22 -23.87 10.34 1.18
C ALA A 22 -24.31 10.93 2.53
N THR A 23 -23.35 11.38 3.38
CA THR A 23 -23.68 11.94 4.70
C THR A 23 -22.70 13.04 5.12
N LYS A 24 -23.23 14.02 5.85
CA LYS A 24 -22.43 15.08 6.51
C LYS A 24 -22.44 14.96 8.04
N THR A 25 -23.26 14.06 8.57
CA THR A 25 -23.50 13.94 10.02
C THR A 25 -23.10 12.59 10.58
N THR A 26 -23.31 11.48 9.84
CA THR A 26 -22.87 10.16 10.29
C THR A 26 -21.32 10.13 10.34
N PRO A 27 -20.72 9.80 11.49
CA PRO A 27 -19.28 9.67 11.63
C PRO A 27 -18.69 8.64 10.66
N ILE A 28 -17.54 8.96 10.08
CA ILE A 28 -16.79 8.07 9.19
C ILE A 28 -15.39 7.89 9.77
N VAL A 29 -15.06 6.65 10.13
CA VAL A 29 -13.72 6.26 10.54
C VAL A 29 -13.01 5.65 9.34
N MET A 30 -12.04 6.38 8.80
CA MET A 30 -11.26 5.93 7.64
C MET A 30 -10.03 5.12 8.06
N VAL A 31 -9.65 4.14 7.24
CA VAL A 31 -8.36 3.45 7.25
C VAL A 31 -7.80 3.52 5.84
N THR A 32 -7.19 4.64 5.49
CA THR A 32 -6.74 4.91 4.11
C THR A 32 -5.23 4.68 3.94
N ASN A 33 -4.76 4.69 2.70
CA ASN A 33 -3.34 4.67 2.31
C ASN A 33 -2.91 5.94 1.57
N VAL A 34 -3.76 6.97 1.58
CA VAL A 34 -3.48 8.24 0.90
C VAL A 34 -3.37 9.38 1.89
N ASP A 35 -2.85 10.52 1.44
CA ASP A 35 -2.88 11.76 2.22
C ASP A 35 -4.32 12.27 2.32
N PRO A 36 -4.94 12.24 3.51
CA PRO A 36 -6.33 12.63 3.65
C PRO A 36 -6.55 14.14 3.54
N VAL A 37 -5.50 14.94 3.72
CA VAL A 37 -5.54 16.39 3.53
C VAL A 37 -5.43 16.70 2.05
N ALA A 38 -4.43 16.15 1.36
CA ALA A 38 -4.25 16.34 -0.09
C ALA A 38 -5.45 15.86 -0.92
N THR A 39 -6.17 14.84 -0.42
CA THR A 39 -7.40 14.33 -1.06
C THR A 39 -8.67 15.07 -0.62
N GLY A 40 -8.55 16.07 0.23
CA GLY A 40 -9.69 16.85 0.74
C GLY A 40 -10.67 16.04 1.60
N LEU A 41 -10.24 14.92 2.16
CA LEU A 41 -11.07 14.12 3.08
C LEU A 41 -11.21 14.80 4.44
N VAL A 42 -10.15 15.43 4.93
CA VAL A 42 -10.07 16.18 6.18
C VAL A 42 -9.32 17.51 5.98
N ASP A 43 -9.52 18.45 6.89
CA ASP A 43 -8.87 19.78 6.83
C ASP A 43 -7.39 19.69 7.27
N SER A 44 -7.11 18.93 8.33
CA SER A 44 -5.76 18.65 8.81
C SER A 44 -5.70 17.34 9.61
N PHE A 45 -4.49 16.83 9.85
CA PHE A 45 -4.29 15.64 10.70
C PHE A 45 -4.71 15.91 12.15
N ALA A 46 -4.36 17.07 12.69
CA ALA A 46 -4.64 17.42 14.08
C ALA A 46 -6.11 17.77 14.32
N ARG A 47 -6.76 18.41 13.33
CA ARG A 47 -8.18 18.81 13.38
C ARG A 47 -8.85 18.47 12.05
N PRO A 48 -9.50 17.31 11.96
CA PRO A 48 -10.14 16.85 10.73
C PRO A 48 -11.27 17.76 10.22
N GLY A 49 -11.96 18.48 11.09
CA GLY A 49 -12.90 19.56 10.74
C GLY A 49 -14.31 19.12 10.37
N GLY A 50 -14.53 17.87 9.96
CA GLY A 50 -15.83 17.37 9.50
C GLY A 50 -16.30 16.14 10.25
N ASN A 51 -17.06 15.28 9.54
CA ASN A 51 -17.53 14.01 10.08
C ASN A 51 -16.60 12.82 9.78
N ILE A 52 -15.38 13.08 9.25
CA ILE A 52 -14.39 12.06 8.92
C ILE A 52 -13.19 12.18 9.86
N THR A 53 -12.74 11.06 10.40
CA THR A 53 -11.49 10.90 11.15
C THR A 53 -10.93 9.50 10.93
N GLY A 54 -9.87 9.12 11.63
CA GLY A 54 -9.36 7.74 11.62
C GLY A 54 -7.87 7.67 11.37
N LEU A 55 -7.45 6.77 10.47
CA LEU A 55 -6.04 6.46 10.24
C LEU A 55 -5.68 6.57 8.76
N THR A 56 -4.46 7.06 8.52
CA THR A 56 -3.84 6.88 7.21
C THR A 56 -2.58 6.05 7.35
N ARG A 57 -2.38 5.12 6.43
CA ARG A 57 -1.14 4.35 6.28
C ARG A 57 -0.18 5.03 5.30
N LEU A 58 -0.48 6.28 4.95
CA LEU A 58 0.41 7.09 4.15
C LEU A 58 1.74 7.28 4.87
N THR A 59 2.75 6.91 4.19
CA THR A 59 4.12 7.01 4.67
C THR A 59 4.96 7.46 3.48
N LYS A 60 4.95 8.76 3.22
CA LYS A 60 5.76 9.38 2.13
C LYS A 60 7.21 8.92 2.20
N ASP A 61 7.74 8.82 3.42
CA ASP A 61 9.13 8.38 3.66
C ASP A 61 9.35 6.87 3.51
N LEU A 62 8.28 6.06 3.40
CA LEU A 62 8.43 4.60 3.28
C LEU A 62 8.86 4.13 1.90
N ASN A 63 8.59 4.88 0.84
CA ASN A 63 8.93 4.44 -0.51
C ASN A 63 10.45 4.36 -0.69
N GLY A 64 11.19 5.36 -0.19
CA GLY A 64 12.64 5.29 -0.10
C GLY A 64 13.12 4.11 0.74
N LYS A 65 12.54 3.94 1.94
CA LYS A 65 12.90 2.85 2.85
C LYS A 65 12.61 1.46 2.27
N ARG A 66 11.48 1.30 1.57
CA ARG A 66 11.18 0.05 0.84
C ARG A 66 12.24 -0.24 -0.22
N LEU A 67 12.63 0.77 -0.99
CA LEU A 67 13.63 0.60 -2.04
C LEU A 67 15.01 0.26 -1.46
N GLU A 68 15.41 0.89 -0.35
CA GLU A 68 16.62 0.54 0.39
C GLU A 68 16.63 -0.91 0.87
N LEU A 69 15.56 -1.32 1.59
CA LEU A 69 15.40 -2.70 2.06
C LEU A 69 15.39 -3.69 0.90
N PHE A 70 14.76 -3.32 -0.21
CA PHE A 70 14.69 -4.18 -1.38
C PHE A 70 16.06 -4.35 -2.03
N LYS A 71 16.88 -3.29 -2.09
CA LYS A 71 18.25 -3.36 -2.57
C LYS A 71 19.14 -4.20 -1.67
N GLU A 72 18.97 -4.11 -0.34
CA GLU A 72 19.66 -4.98 0.61
C GLU A 72 19.30 -6.46 0.40
N LEU A 73 18.01 -6.72 0.14
CA LEU A 73 17.47 -8.07 -0.09
C LEU A 73 17.89 -8.64 -1.44
N VAL A 74 18.01 -7.78 -2.46
CA VAL A 74 18.40 -8.11 -3.84
C VAL A 74 19.65 -7.33 -4.23
N PRO A 75 20.88 -7.75 -3.82
CA PRO A 75 22.11 -6.99 -4.04
C PRO A 75 22.39 -6.68 -5.52
N GLY A 76 21.94 -7.54 -6.45
CA GLY A 76 22.05 -7.33 -7.90
C GLY A 76 21.01 -6.40 -8.50
N MET A 77 20.15 -5.75 -7.70
CA MET A 77 19.11 -4.84 -8.19
C MET A 77 19.74 -3.61 -8.84
N SER A 78 19.50 -3.46 -10.14
CA SER A 78 20.02 -2.34 -10.95
C SER A 78 18.91 -1.61 -11.71
N HIS A 79 17.73 -2.23 -11.89
CA HIS A 79 16.60 -1.65 -12.60
C HIS A 79 15.27 -2.09 -11.95
N VAL A 80 14.56 -1.16 -11.33
CA VAL A 80 13.29 -1.42 -10.67
C VAL A 80 12.11 -1.03 -11.57
N GLY A 81 11.13 -1.94 -11.69
CA GLY A 81 9.83 -1.67 -12.26
C GLY A 81 8.81 -1.38 -11.16
N VAL A 82 8.02 -0.35 -11.31
CA VAL A 82 6.95 -0.01 -10.35
C VAL A 82 5.61 -0.25 -11.04
N LEU A 83 4.90 -1.29 -10.61
CA LEU A 83 3.57 -1.67 -11.10
C LEU A 83 2.50 -0.88 -10.34
N TRP A 84 1.67 -0.16 -11.07
CA TRP A 84 0.61 0.67 -10.52
C TRP A 84 -0.58 0.80 -11.46
N GLU A 85 -1.70 1.28 -10.93
CA GLU A 85 -2.97 1.41 -11.64
C GLU A 85 -3.29 2.87 -11.94
N THR A 86 -3.76 3.14 -13.18
CA THR A 86 -4.04 4.49 -13.71
C THR A 86 -5.50 4.93 -13.64
N GLU A 87 -6.40 4.19 -12.96
CA GLU A 87 -7.82 4.53 -12.96
C GLU A 87 -8.13 5.90 -12.32
N ALA A 88 -9.20 6.56 -12.80
CA ALA A 88 -9.52 7.95 -12.56
C ALA A 88 -9.67 8.35 -11.08
N VAL A 89 -10.07 7.45 -10.18
CA VAL A 89 -10.19 7.73 -8.74
C VAL A 89 -8.82 7.73 -8.06
N VAL A 90 -7.85 7.01 -8.63
CA VAL A 90 -6.47 6.88 -8.15
C VAL A 90 -5.53 7.75 -8.97
N ALA A 91 -5.99 8.31 -10.10
CA ALA A 91 -5.19 9.10 -11.04
C ALA A 91 -4.50 10.32 -10.41
N SER A 92 -5.05 10.86 -9.33
CA SER A 92 -4.41 11.95 -8.57
C SER A 92 -3.39 11.47 -7.53
N ILE A 93 -3.40 10.17 -7.16
CA ILE A 93 -2.66 9.61 -6.03
C ILE A 93 -1.59 8.62 -6.50
N GLY A 94 -1.93 7.77 -7.48
CA GLY A 94 -0.99 6.81 -8.08
C GLY A 94 0.29 7.46 -8.60
N PRO A 95 0.22 8.54 -9.39
CA PRO A 95 1.40 9.25 -9.87
C PRO A 95 2.31 9.79 -8.78
N ILE A 96 1.78 10.15 -7.60
CA ILE A 96 2.60 10.67 -6.48
C ILE A 96 3.49 9.58 -5.93
N GLY A 97 2.94 8.42 -5.61
CA GLY A 97 3.72 7.27 -5.10
C GLY A 97 4.77 6.79 -6.10
N VAL A 98 4.42 6.76 -7.40
CA VAL A 98 5.35 6.38 -8.47
C VAL A 98 6.51 7.37 -8.59
N LYS A 99 6.24 8.68 -8.54
CA LYS A 99 7.28 9.73 -8.57
C LYS A 99 8.21 9.65 -7.35
N GLU A 100 7.71 9.27 -6.19
CA GLU A 100 8.54 9.08 -5.00
C GLU A 100 9.50 7.89 -5.19
N TYR A 101 9.04 6.76 -5.76
CA TYR A 101 9.93 5.65 -6.12
C TYR A 101 10.94 6.04 -7.21
N GLU A 102 10.53 6.81 -8.21
CA GLU A 102 11.43 7.33 -9.24
C GLU A 102 12.53 8.21 -8.64
N ALA A 103 12.18 9.12 -7.74
CA ALA A 103 13.13 9.98 -7.03
C ALA A 103 14.11 9.15 -6.21
N ALA A 104 13.61 8.20 -5.40
CA ALA A 104 14.44 7.32 -4.59
C ALA A 104 15.36 6.44 -5.46
N ALA A 105 14.87 5.89 -6.57
CA ALA A 105 15.68 5.11 -7.51
C ALA A 105 16.82 5.94 -8.11
N ARG A 106 16.55 7.21 -8.47
CA ARG A 106 17.54 8.16 -8.97
C ARG A 106 18.64 8.43 -7.95
N GLU A 107 18.29 8.68 -6.68
CA GLU A 107 19.25 8.91 -5.59
C GLU A 107 20.13 7.68 -5.37
N MET A 108 19.57 6.48 -5.47
CA MET A 108 20.27 5.22 -5.32
C MET A 108 21.00 4.74 -6.59
N LYS A 109 20.94 5.52 -7.69
CA LYS A 109 21.51 5.19 -9.01
C LYS A 109 20.99 3.86 -9.56
N ILE A 110 19.70 3.61 -9.38
CA ILE A 110 18.97 2.44 -9.90
C ILE A 110 18.11 2.91 -11.08
N GLY A 111 18.11 2.14 -12.18
CA GLY A 111 17.20 2.37 -13.30
C GLY A 111 15.75 2.24 -12.84
N PHE A 112 14.86 3.03 -13.43
CA PHE A 112 13.44 3.06 -13.08
C PHE A 112 12.57 2.86 -14.31
N GLN A 113 11.51 2.07 -14.19
CA GLN A 113 10.47 1.92 -15.21
C GLN A 113 9.07 1.94 -14.57
N SER A 114 8.19 2.83 -15.06
CA SER A 114 6.75 2.78 -14.77
C SER A 114 6.10 1.64 -15.53
N LEU A 115 5.33 0.80 -14.82
CA LEU A 115 4.56 -0.30 -15.38
C LEU A 115 3.09 -0.05 -15.06
N GLU A 116 2.39 0.49 -16.04
CA GLU A 116 1.01 0.94 -15.89
C GLU A 116 0.02 -0.14 -16.30
N VAL A 117 -1.01 -0.31 -15.49
CA VAL A 117 -2.17 -1.14 -15.82
C VAL A 117 -3.45 -0.34 -15.56
N SER A 118 -4.52 -0.67 -16.27
CA SER A 118 -5.81 0.05 -16.15
C SER A 118 -6.99 -0.88 -16.38
N GLY A 119 -8.17 -0.43 -15.95
CA GLY A 119 -9.43 -1.09 -16.21
C GLY A 119 -9.76 -2.26 -15.26
N HIS A 120 -10.96 -2.81 -15.47
CA HIS A 120 -11.48 -3.92 -14.65
C HIS A 120 -10.79 -5.26 -14.90
N ASN A 121 -10.10 -5.40 -16.01
CA ASN A 121 -9.30 -6.57 -16.38
C ASN A 121 -7.91 -6.11 -16.86
N PRO A 122 -7.01 -5.75 -15.91
CA PRO A 122 -5.70 -5.18 -16.23
C PRO A 122 -4.81 -6.17 -16.99
N ASP A 123 -4.08 -5.68 -17.99
CA ASP A 123 -3.10 -6.47 -18.75
C ASP A 123 -1.78 -6.62 -17.99
N PHE A 124 -1.77 -7.51 -17.01
CA PHE A 124 -0.55 -7.82 -16.26
C PHE A 124 0.50 -8.53 -17.12
N GLU A 125 0.10 -9.40 -18.07
CA GLU A 125 1.04 -10.09 -18.95
C GLU A 125 1.82 -9.07 -19.80
N GLY A 126 1.14 -8.08 -20.38
CA GLY A 126 1.77 -6.99 -21.12
C GLY A 126 2.71 -6.16 -20.25
N ALA A 127 2.32 -5.86 -19.01
CA ALA A 127 3.18 -5.14 -18.07
C ALA A 127 4.46 -5.93 -17.73
N PHE A 128 4.37 -7.25 -17.51
CA PHE A 128 5.55 -8.10 -17.27
C PHE A 128 6.42 -8.27 -18.53
N GLN A 129 5.83 -8.31 -19.71
CA GLN A 129 6.59 -8.28 -20.98
C GLN A 129 7.33 -6.96 -21.16
N ALA A 130 6.70 -5.82 -20.83
CA ALA A 130 7.34 -4.51 -20.84
C ALA A 130 8.50 -4.44 -19.84
N ALA A 131 8.31 -4.99 -18.63
CA ALA A 131 9.37 -5.10 -17.63
C ALA A 131 10.57 -5.90 -18.15
N ALA A 132 10.33 -7.06 -18.81
CA ALA A 132 11.39 -7.89 -19.39
C ALA A 132 12.14 -7.16 -20.52
N LYS A 133 11.43 -6.48 -21.41
CA LYS A 133 12.06 -5.65 -22.48
C LYS A 133 12.91 -4.52 -21.90
N GLY A 134 12.44 -3.89 -20.81
CA GLY A 134 13.17 -2.84 -20.09
C GLY A 134 14.28 -3.37 -19.19
N ARG A 135 14.54 -4.68 -19.16
CA ARG A 135 15.55 -5.32 -18.31
C ARG A 135 15.34 -5.03 -16.81
N VAL A 136 14.08 -4.90 -16.40
CA VAL A 136 13.71 -4.80 -15.00
C VAL A 136 14.12 -6.08 -14.28
N ASN A 137 14.86 -5.95 -13.18
CA ASN A 137 15.31 -7.08 -12.37
C ASN A 137 14.81 -7.05 -10.93
N ALA A 138 13.90 -6.12 -10.62
CA ALA A 138 13.18 -6.05 -9.35
C ALA A 138 11.82 -5.35 -9.57
N LEU A 139 10.75 -5.83 -8.95
CA LEU A 139 9.39 -5.31 -9.09
C LEU A 139 8.90 -4.72 -7.77
N ILE A 140 8.32 -3.52 -7.82
CA ILE A 140 7.54 -2.97 -6.71
C ILE A 140 6.07 -2.87 -7.15
N THR A 141 5.12 -3.20 -6.27
CA THR A 141 3.70 -2.97 -6.53
C THR A 141 3.14 -1.91 -5.59
N VAL A 142 2.56 -0.87 -6.16
CA VAL A 142 1.83 0.17 -5.40
C VAL A 142 0.49 -0.41 -4.94
N ARG A 143 0.11 -0.16 -3.69
CA ARG A 143 -1.10 -0.72 -3.11
C ARG A 143 -2.36 -0.02 -3.60
N THR A 144 -3.17 -0.72 -4.39
CA THR A 144 -4.53 -0.30 -4.81
C THR A 144 -5.53 -1.42 -4.58
N ALA A 145 -6.82 -1.10 -4.65
CA ALA A 145 -7.88 -2.12 -4.54
C ALA A 145 -7.80 -3.15 -5.68
N VAL A 146 -7.45 -2.69 -6.89
CA VAL A 146 -7.30 -3.55 -8.07
C VAL A 146 -6.09 -4.45 -7.92
N LEU A 147 -4.90 -3.92 -7.63
CA LEU A 147 -3.70 -4.75 -7.48
C LEU A 147 -3.83 -5.75 -6.32
N ASN A 148 -4.52 -5.38 -5.23
CA ASN A 148 -4.82 -6.31 -4.14
C ASN A 148 -5.74 -7.45 -4.58
N ARG A 149 -6.76 -7.16 -5.40
CA ARG A 149 -7.66 -8.18 -5.96
C ARG A 149 -6.90 -9.21 -6.79
N TYR A 150 -5.89 -8.79 -7.52
CA TYR A 150 -5.06 -9.62 -8.39
C TYR A 150 -3.72 -10.03 -7.78
N ALA A 151 -3.55 -9.90 -6.45
CA ALA A 151 -2.29 -10.17 -5.75
C ALA A 151 -1.70 -11.55 -6.08
N LYS A 152 -2.54 -12.60 -6.16
CA LYS A 152 -2.11 -13.95 -6.52
C LYS A 152 -1.56 -14.02 -7.96
N GLN A 153 -2.26 -13.46 -8.93
CA GLN A 153 -1.82 -13.44 -10.33
C GLN A 153 -0.50 -12.68 -10.49
N ILE A 154 -0.36 -11.53 -9.83
CA ILE A 154 0.88 -10.73 -9.85
C ILE A 154 2.04 -11.53 -9.24
N ALA A 155 1.82 -12.22 -8.11
CA ALA A 155 2.82 -13.05 -7.47
C ALA A 155 3.25 -14.24 -8.35
N GLU A 156 2.31 -14.91 -9.01
CA GLU A 156 2.56 -16.00 -9.95
C GLU A 156 3.39 -15.53 -11.15
N LEU A 157 3.04 -14.38 -11.73
CA LEU A 157 3.80 -13.77 -12.84
C LEU A 157 5.20 -13.37 -12.41
N ALA A 158 5.36 -12.77 -11.23
CA ALA A 158 6.68 -12.42 -10.69
C ALA A 158 7.55 -13.68 -10.51
N THR A 159 6.99 -14.74 -9.92
CA THR A 159 7.69 -16.01 -9.71
C THR A 159 8.06 -16.70 -11.03
N LYS A 160 7.12 -16.75 -11.99
CA LYS A 160 7.35 -17.32 -13.34
C LYS A 160 8.50 -16.61 -14.06
N ASN A 161 8.60 -15.29 -13.91
CA ASN A 161 9.66 -14.48 -14.51
C ASN A 161 10.93 -14.41 -13.63
N ARG A 162 11.00 -15.13 -12.50
CA ARG A 162 12.08 -15.06 -11.52
C ARG A 162 12.40 -13.62 -11.08
N LEU A 163 11.37 -12.79 -11.00
CA LEU A 163 11.48 -11.38 -10.70
C LEU A 163 11.21 -11.15 -9.19
N PRO A 164 12.21 -10.79 -8.38
CA PRO A 164 11.99 -10.41 -6.99
C PRO A 164 10.95 -9.32 -6.90
N SER A 165 10.03 -9.42 -5.92
CA SER A 165 8.93 -8.48 -5.76
C SER A 165 8.80 -7.92 -4.34
N MET A 166 8.71 -6.59 -4.24
CA MET A 166 8.41 -5.84 -3.01
C MET A 166 6.99 -5.28 -3.08
N HIS A 167 6.25 -5.44 -1.99
CA HIS A 167 4.83 -5.04 -1.94
C HIS A 167 4.56 -4.07 -0.80
N GLU A 168 3.57 -3.19 -1.00
CA GLU A 168 3.10 -2.24 0.01
C GLU A 168 2.05 -2.84 0.97
N GLY A 169 1.94 -4.16 1.03
CA GLY A 169 1.03 -4.87 1.92
C GLY A 169 1.35 -6.36 2.02
N SER A 170 1.18 -6.92 3.21
CA SER A 170 1.46 -8.34 3.49
C SER A 170 0.54 -9.30 2.75
N GLU A 171 -0.65 -8.84 2.35
CA GLU A 171 -1.60 -9.64 1.57
C GLU A 171 -1.03 -10.17 0.25
N HIS A 172 -0.13 -9.41 -0.39
CA HIS A 172 0.56 -9.88 -1.59
C HIS A 172 1.58 -10.98 -1.28
N VAL A 173 2.26 -10.88 -0.12
CA VAL A 173 3.23 -11.90 0.31
C VAL A 173 2.52 -13.19 0.71
N GLU A 174 1.35 -13.09 1.34
CA GLU A 174 0.47 -14.22 1.65
C GLU A 174 -0.06 -14.89 0.38
N ALA A 175 -0.27 -14.12 -0.68
CA ALA A 175 -0.67 -14.62 -1.99
C ALA A 175 0.49 -15.22 -2.82
N GLY A 176 1.73 -15.20 -2.30
CA GLY A 176 2.91 -15.76 -2.97
C GLY A 176 3.97 -14.75 -3.39
N GLY A 177 3.80 -13.46 -3.12
CA GLY A 177 4.82 -12.44 -3.33
C GLY A 177 6.04 -12.64 -2.43
N LEU A 178 7.18 -12.00 -2.75
CA LEU A 178 8.44 -12.24 -2.06
C LEU A 178 8.54 -11.50 -0.72
N VAL A 179 8.33 -10.19 -0.71
CA VAL A 179 8.52 -9.37 0.49
C VAL A 179 7.56 -8.21 0.54
N SER A 180 7.18 -7.78 1.75
CA SER A 180 6.48 -6.51 1.98
C SER A 180 7.08 -5.78 3.16
N TYR A 181 7.05 -4.44 3.09
CA TYR A 181 7.32 -3.57 4.21
C TYR A 181 6.22 -2.52 4.30
N ALA A 182 5.34 -2.67 5.29
CA ALA A 182 4.11 -1.88 5.39
C ALA A 182 3.57 -1.82 6.82
N ALA A 183 2.70 -0.86 7.09
CA ALA A 183 1.90 -0.88 8.31
C ALA A 183 0.94 -2.08 8.29
N SER A 184 0.81 -2.75 9.44
CA SER A 184 -0.10 -3.87 9.61
C SER A 184 -1.55 -3.45 9.38
N PRO A 185 -2.26 -4.06 8.41
CA PRO A 185 -3.68 -3.79 8.22
C PRO A 185 -4.50 -4.17 9.47
N HIS A 186 -4.14 -5.28 10.11
CA HIS A 186 -4.80 -5.77 11.32
C HIS A 186 -4.74 -4.74 12.45
N GLU A 187 -3.55 -4.21 12.74
CA GLU A 187 -3.36 -3.17 13.75
C GLU A 187 -4.11 -1.87 13.39
N SER A 188 -4.12 -1.51 12.11
CA SER A 188 -4.85 -0.32 11.66
C SER A 188 -6.36 -0.46 11.90
N PHE A 189 -6.97 -1.61 11.58
CA PHE A 189 -8.39 -1.84 11.84
C PHE A 189 -8.69 -2.01 13.33
N ARG A 190 -7.80 -2.62 14.10
CA ARG A 190 -7.90 -2.66 15.56
C ARG A 190 -7.90 -1.25 16.17
N ARG A 191 -7.03 -0.38 15.65
CA ARG A 191 -7.00 1.03 16.09
C ARG A 191 -8.25 1.80 15.63
N ALA A 192 -8.81 1.49 14.46
CA ALA A 192 -10.09 2.07 14.03
C ALA A 192 -11.24 1.74 14.99
N ALA A 193 -11.26 0.53 15.56
CA ALA A 193 -12.24 0.16 16.58
C ALA A 193 -12.17 1.06 17.82
N TYR A 194 -10.97 1.54 18.20
CA TYR A 194 -10.82 2.52 19.27
C TYR A 194 -11.49 3.86 18.93
N TYR A 195 -11.41 4.32 17.67
CA TYR A 195 -12.12 5.52 17.24
C TYR A 195 -13.63 5.34 17.31
N VAL A 196 -14.13 4.18 16.89
CA VAL A 196 -15.56 3.82 16.98
C VAL A 196 -16.02 3.87 18.45
N ASP A 197 -15.26 3.28 19.36
CA ASP A 197 -15.56 3.31 20.80
C ASP A 197 -15.59 4.75 21.37
N ARG A 198 -14.62 5.59 21.00
CA ARG A 198 -14.58 6.99 21.39
C ARG A 198 -15.80 7.77 20.90
N ILE A 199 -16.25 7.53 19.68
CA ILE A 199 -17.42 8.19 19.09
C ILE A 199 -18.71 7.69 19.76
N LEU A 200 -18.92 6.37 19.80
CA LEU A 200 -20.18 5.79 20.24
C LEU A 200 -20.38 5.86 21.77
N LYS A 201 -19.34 5.55 22.55
CA LYS A 201 -19.48 5.47 24.02
C LYS A 201 -19.12 6.76 24.73
N LYS A 202 -18.20 7.55 24.18
CA LYS A 202 -17.70 8.76 24.84
C LYS A 202 -18.19 10.05 24.19
N GLY A 203 -19.01 9.96 23.15
CA GLY A 203 -19.56 11.12 22.46
C GLY A 203 -18.53 12.02 21.77
N ALA A 204 -17.33 11.49 21.48
CA ALA A 204 -16.29 12.26 20.83
C ALA A 204 -16.70 12.60 19.38
N LYS A 205 -16.49 13.84 18.99
CA LYS A 205 -16.79 14.29 17.63
C LYS A 205 -15.63 13.90 16.70
N PRO A 206 -15.89 13.39 15.50
CA PRO A 206 -14.84 13.10 14.51
C PRO A 206 -13.92 14.31 14.24
N ALA A 207 -14.50 15.52 14.20
CA ALA A 207 -13.78 16.77 13.99
C ALA A 207 -12.65 17.03 15.01
N ASP A 208 -12.79 16.50 16.22
CA ASP A 208 -11.88 16.71 17.35
C ASP A 208 -10.94 15.52 17.58
N LEU A 209 -11.12 14.44 16.82
CA LEU A 209 -10.27 13.25 16.89
C LEU A 209 -9.19 13.31 15.82
N PRO A 210 -7.90 13.50 16.19
CA PRO A 210 -6.82 13.58 15.20
C PRO A 210 -6.73 12.36 14.29
N VAL A 211 -6.34 12.56 13.04
CA VAL A 211 -5.98 11.47 12.14
C VAL A 211 -4.60 10.95 12.53
N GLU A 212 -4.49 9.65 12.76
CA GLU A 212 -3.24 9.01 13.14
C GLU A 212 -2.51 8.40 11.95
N THR A 213 -1.17 8.39 12.03
CA THR A 213 -0.28 7.64 11.14
C THR A 213 0.28 6.42 11.88
N PRO A 214 0.64 5.34 11.19
CA PRO A 214 1.23 4.17 11.82
C PRO A 214 2.60 4.50 12.41
N THR A 215 2.87 3.92 13.56
CA THR A 215 4.19 3.98 14.22
C THR A 215 4.97 2.67 14.10
N LYS A 216 4.30 1.59 13.65
CA LYS A 216 4.90 0.27 13.47
C LYS A 216 4.72 -0.21 12.04
N PHE A 217 5.78 -0.74 11.48
CA PHE A 217 5.83 -1.35 10.17
C PHE A 217 6.32 -2.77 10.30
N GLU A 218 5.78 -3.66 9.48
CA GLU A 218 6.10 -5.08 9.46
C GLU A 218 6.88 -5.42 8.18
N LEU A 219 8.02 -6.07 8.36
CA LEU A 219 8.79 -6.72 7.30
C LEU A 219 8.36 -8.18 7.23
N VAL A 220 7.67 -8.55 6.16
CA VAL A 220 7.19 -9.93 5.92
C VAL A 220 7.95 -10.50 4.72
N ILE A 221 8.56 -11.68 4.88
CA ILE A 221 9.38 -12.32 3.85
C ILE A 221 8.84 -13.73 3.58
N ASN A 222 8.74 -14.11 2.30
CA ASN A 222 8.34 -15.44 1.86
C ASN A 222 9.56 -16.22 1.33
N LEU A 223 10.08 -17.11 2.16
CA LEU A 223 11.24 -17.96 1.80
C LEU A 223 10.89 -19.02 0.75
N LYS A 224 9.64 -19.46 0.67
CA LYS A 224 9.19 -20.38 -0.38
C LYS A 224 9.35 -19.70 -1.75
N THR A 225 8.88 -18.47 -1.88
CA THR A 225 9.02 -17.67 -3.10
C THR A 225 10.48 -17.36 -3.40
N ALA A 226 11.28 -16.98 -2.40
CA ALA A 226 12.72 -16.75 -2.55
C ALA A 226 13.41 -17.99 -3.17
N LYS A 227 13.12 -19.17 -2.64
CA LYS A 227 13.65 -20.42 -3.16
C LYS A 227 13.21 -20.71 -4.61
N GLN A 228 11.95 -20.44 -4.94
CA GLN A 228 11.41 -20.65 -6.29
C GLN A 228 12.08 -19.78 -7.36
N ILE A 229 12.43 -18.54 -7.00
CA ILE A 229 13.11 -17.61 -7.92
C ILE A 229 14.65 -17.73 -7.87
N GLY A 230 15.19 -18.61 -7.02
CA GLY A 230 16.62 -18.81 -6.87
C GLY A 230 17.34 -17.70 -6.11
N LEU A 231 16.63 -16.96 -5.25
CA LEU A 231 17.17 -15.86 -4.45
C LEU A 231 17.52 -16.34 -3.03
N THR A 232 18.75 -16.08 -2.60
CA THR A 232 19.14 -16.25 -1.20
C THR A 232 18.96 -14.93 -0.46
N ILE A 233 18.11 -14.94 0.57
CA ILE A 233 17.88 -13.77 1.41
C ILE A 233 19.04 -13.61 2.40
N PRO A 234 19.67 -12.41 2.48
CA PRO A 234 20.74 -12.16 3.46
C PRO A 234 20.26 -12.36 4.91
N GLU A 235 21.08 -12.99 5.75
CA GLU A 235 20.74 -13.24 7.16
C GLU A 235 20.43 -11.95 7.92
N SER A 236 21.15 -10.87 7.63
CA SER A 236 20.91 -9.54 8.21
C SER A 236 19.50 -9.00 7.94
N VAL A 237 18.90 -9.34 6.80
CA VAL A 237 17.54 -8.97 6.45
C VAL A 237 16.54 -9.91 7.13
N LEU A 238 16.82 -11.23 7.14
CA LEU A 238 15.98 -12.22 7.82
C LEU A 238 15.88 -11.94 9.32
N TYR A 239 16.94 -11.53 9.96
CA TYR A 239 16.93 -11.20 11.40
C TYR A 239 16.01 -10.03 11.74
N ARG A 240 15.80 -9.10 10.80
CA ARG A 240 14.90 -7.95 10.95
C ARG A 240 13.46 -8.24 10.55
N ALA A 241 13.18 -9.44 10.00
CA ALA A 241 11.83 -9.77 9.58
C ALA A 241 10.92 -10.02 10.79
N ASP A 242 9.77 -9.35 10.80
CA ASP A 242 8.73 -9.56 11.81
C ASP A 242 7.98 -10.88 11.58
N ARG A 243 7.89 -11.31 10.31
CA ARG A 243 7.25 -12.57 9.92
C ARG A 243 7.93 -13.20 8.71
N VAL A 244 8.17 -14.49 8.80
CA VAL A 244 8.76 -15.30 7.72
C VAL A 244 7.80 -16.44 7.36
N ILE A 245 7.40 -16.50 6.08
CA ILE A 245 6.59 -17.59 5.50
C ILE A 245 7.56 -18.66 4.97
N LYS A 246 7.43 -19.88 5.47
CA LYS A 246 8.28 -21.04 5.13
C LYS A 246 7.56 -22.03 4.24
#